data_b4ba2d1f0f207cb8740f0c78390f81d9
#
_entry.id   b4ba2d1f0f207cb8740f0c78390f81d9
#
_cell.length_a   1.000
_cell.length_b   1.000
_cell.length_c   1.000
_cell.angle_alpha   90.00
_cell.angle_beta   90.00
_cell.angle_gamma   90.00
#
_symmetry.space_group_name_H-M   'P 1'
#
loop_
_entity.id
_entity.type
_entity.pdbx_description
1 polymer ?
#
loop_
_entity_poly.entity_id
_entity_poly.type
_entity_poly.pdbx_seq_one_letter_code
_entity_poly.pdbx_strand_id
1 'polypeptide(L)'
;AQCLVGSEMCIRDRGNTYTLIYTAVMVIVVAFILAFAAIGLKPAQQKNIAIDKMSQILNSVNIVSTPENAQELYGKYIDDSFVVDANGQLVKGESFSMNIADQLKLPESQRTLPIFICTDDSGSPKYIIPLSGAGLWGPIWGYISIENDGNTVYGAYFAHQSETPGLGAEIEKPQFQKQFQGKHFFIDGAFMPIAVEKAGRKPQNGADYVDAVSGGTITSKGVQSMLQSCVEPYAQFLESLNSKNI
;
A
#
# COMPACT_ATOMS: atom_id res chain seq x y z
N ALA A 1 -12.98 31.59 69.43
CA ALA A 1 -12.42 31.14 68.17
C ALA A 1 -12.08 29.65 68.19
N GLN A 2 -13.05 28.85 68.39
CA GLN A 2 -12.98 27.40 68.22
C GLN A 2 -14.25 26.99 67.49
N CYS A 3 -14.09 26.67 66.25
CA CYS A 3 -15.05 25.86 65.49
C CYS A 3 -14.92 26.18 63.99
N LEU A 4 -13.96 25.59 63.38
CA LEU A 4 -13.98 25.36 61.91
C LEU A 4 -12.83 24.43 61.54
N VAL A 5 -12.68 23.33 62.30
CA VAL A 5 -11.87 22.18 61.86
C VAL A 5 -12.76 20.97 62.08
N GLY A 6 -13.34 20.46 61.07
CA GLY A 6 -14.20 19.31 61.22
C GLY A 6 -14.97 18.92 59.99
N SER A 7 -14.43 18.98 58.81
CA SER A 7 -14.78 18.04 57.78
C SER A 7 -13.53 17.37 57.30
N GLU A 8 -12.95 16.59 58.21
CA GLU A 8 -12.09 15.50 57.78
C GLU A 8 -12.89 14.61 56.85
N MET A 9 -12.81 14.93 55.58
CA MET A 9 -13.22 14.03 54.54
C MET A 9 -12.35 12.77 54.79
N CYS A 10 -12.96 11.76 55.42
CA CYS A 10 -12.36 10.47 55.57
C CYS A 10 -11.97 9.93 54.19
N ILE A 11 -10.84 10.35 53.69
CA ILE A 11 -10.12 9.65 52.64
C ILE A 11 -9.78 8.32 53.29
N ARG A 12 -10.65 7.33 53.07
CA ARG A 12 -10.44 5.97 53.48
C ARG A 12 -9.12 5.54 52.85
N ASP A 13 -8.06 5.55 53.67
CA ASP A 13 -6.71 5.21 53.29
C ASP A 13 -6.73 3.72 52.87
N ARG A 14 -6.97 3.50 51.57
CA ARG A 14 -6.96 2.17 50.99
C ARG A 14 -5.50 1.80 50.88
N GLY A 15 -5.05 0.92 51.76
CA GLY A 15 -3.67 0.48 51.79
C GLY A 15 -3.16 0.08 50.39
N ASN A 16 -1.87 0.23 50.14
CA ASN A 16 -1.23 -0.04 48.86
C ASN A 16 -1.59 -1.39 48.26
N THR A 17 -1.79 -2.43 49.11
CA THR A 17 -2.20 -3.76 48.70
C THR A 17 -3.60 -3.78 48.06
N TYR A 18 -4.57 -3.02 48.61
CA TYR A 18 -5.90 -2.92 48.03
C TYR A 18 -5.84 -2.28 46.63
N THR A 19 -5.07 -1.20 46.49
CA THR A 19 -4.89 -0.50 45.21
C THR A 19 -4.24 -1.41 44.17
N LEU A 20 -3.21 -2.17 44.55
CA LEU A 20 -2.55 -3.13 43.65
C LEU A 20 -3.49 -4.25 43.21
N ILE A 21 -4.26 -4.83 44.12
CA ILE A 21 -5.22 -5.90 43.76
C ILE A 21 -6.33 -5.34 42.88
N TYR A 22 -6.88 -4.18 43.22
CA TYR A 22 -7.94 -3.55 42.43
C TYR A 22 -7.48 -3.26 41.01
N THR A 23 -6.28 -2.64 40.85
CA THR A 23 -5.74 -2.32 39.53
C THR A 23 -5.42 -3.58 38.74
N ALA A 24 -4.87 -4.63 39.39
CA ALA A 24 -4.60 -5.90 38.71
C ALA A 24 -5.89 -6.55 38.19
N VAL A 25 -6.94 -6.62 39.04
CA VAL A 25 -8.25 -7.16 38.64
C VAL A 25 -8.87 -6.35 37.49
N MET A 26 -8.81 -5.01 37.57
CA MET A 26 -9.31 -4.14 36.49
C MET A 26 -8.58 -4.37 35.16
N VAL A 27 -7.24 -4.46 35.19
CA VAL A 27 -6.45 -4.73 33.99
C VAL A 27 -6.80 -6.09 33.38
N ILE A 28 -6.94 -7.12 34.22
CA ILE A 28 -7.30 -8.46 33.75
C ILE A 28 -8.69 -8.45 33.11
N VAL A 29 -9.69 -7.85 33.75
CA VAL A 29 -11.06 -7.77 33.20
C VAL A 29 -11.08 -7.02 31.87
N VAL A 30 -10.43 -5.88 31.79
CA VAL A 30 -10.33 -5.09 30.53
C VAL A 30 -9.61 -5.89 29.44
N ALA A 31 -8.50 -6.57 29.79
CA ALA A 31 -7.77 -7.41 28.83
C ALA A 31 -8.63 -8.55 28.28
N PHE A 32 -9.42 -9.22 29.12
CA PHE A 32 -10.36 -10.26 28.67
C PHE A 32 -11.43 -9.71 27.72
N ILE A 33 -12.03 -8.57 28.07
CA ILE A 33 -13.08 -7.95 27.23
C ILE A 33 -12.49 -7.57 25.86
N LEU A 34 -11.31 -6.93 25.84
CA LEU A 34 -10.64 -6.54 24.59
C LEU A 34 -10.22 -7.76 23.76
N ALA A 35 -9.67 -8.81 24.39
CA ALA A 35 -9.29 -10.03 23.69
C ALA A 35 -10.50 -10.73 23.07
N PHE A 36 -11.61 -10.83 23.80
CA PHE A 36 -12.85 -11.42 23.30
C PHE A 36 -13.42 -10.65 22.13
N ALA A 37 -13.48 -9.31 22.26
CA ALA A 37 -13.91 -8.44 21.16
C ALA A 37 -13.01 -8.57 19.93
N ALA A 38 -11.67 -8.57 20.10
CA ALA A 38 -10.70 -8.71 19.02
C ALA A 38 -10.86 -10.04 18.27
N ILE A 39 -11.03 -11.17 19.00
CA ILE A 39 -11.23 -12.48 18.39
C ILE A 39 -12.56 -12.52 17.61
N GLY A 40 -13.63 -11.99 18.21
CA GLY A 40 -14.96 -11.97 17.58
C GLY A 40 -15.03 -11.13 16.30
N LEU A 41 -14.29 -10.01 16.26
CA LEU A 41 -14.28 -9.12 15.10
C LEU A 41 -13.27 -9.53 14.00
N LYS A 42 -12.31 -10.39 14.30
CA LYS A 42 -11.24 -10.79 13.38
C LYS A 42 -11.73 -11.27 12.00
N PRO A 43 -12.77 -12.12 11.88
CA PRO A 43 -13.26 -12.57 10.58
C PRO A 43 -13.84 -11.42 9.73
N ALA A 44 -14.58 -10.50 10.38
CA ALA A 44 -15.13 -9.33 9.69
C ALA A 44 -14.02 -8.37 9.23
N GLN A 45 -13.00 -8.15 10.05
CA GLN A 45 -11.83 -7.35 9.68
C GLN A 45 -11.08 -7.95 8.48
N GLN A 46 -10.85 -9.26 8.47
CA GLN A 46 -10.17 -9.92 7.36
C GLN A 46 -10.96 -9.80 6.06
N LYS A 47 -12.28 -9.94 6.12
CA LYS A 47 -13.15 -9.73 4.95
C LYS A 47 -13.04 -8.29 4.43
N ASN A 48 -13.10 -7.29 5.31
CA ASN A 48 -12.99 -5.90 4.91
C ASN A 48 -11.62 -5.58 4.31
N ILE A 49 -10.52 -6.09 4.90
CA ILE A 49 -9.17 -5.94 4.35
C ILE A 49 -9.07 -6.55 2.94
N ALA A 50 -9.69 -7.71 2.71
CA ALA A 50 -9.70 -8.31 1.38
C ALA A 50 -10.49 -7.46 0.37
N ILE A 51 -11.66 -6.93 0.75
CA ILE A 51 -12.47 -6.05 -0.08
C ILE A 51 -11.71 -4.74 -0.41
N ASP A 52 -11.06 -4.14 0.60
CA ASP A 52 -10.25 -2.94 0.40
C ASP A 52 -9.08 -3.20 -0.56
N LYS A 53 -8.39 -4.34 -0.42
CA LYS A 53 -7.33 -4.75 -1.34
C LYS A 53 -7.84 -4.89 -2.78
N MET A 54 -8.97 -5.56 -2.98
CA MET A 54 -9.60 -5.68 -4.29
C MET A 54 -9.96 -4.32 -4.88
N SER A 55 -10.53 -3.42 -4.08
CA SER A 55 -10.87 -2.06 -4.50
C SER A 55 -9.63 -1.25 -4.89
N GLN A 56 -8.54 -1.36 -4.14
CA GLN A 56 -7.28 -0.68 -4.43
C GLN A 56 -6.66 -1.16 -5.76
N ILE A 57 -6.69 -2.48 -6.01
CA ILE A 57 -6.22 -3.07 -7.28
C ILE A 57 -7.07 -2.56 -8.44
N LEU A 58 -8.40 -2.55 -8.32
CA LEU A 58 -9.31 -2.03 -9.34
C LEU A 58 -9.08 -0.53 -9.59
N ASN A 59 -8.88 0.25 -8.56
CA ASN A 59 -8.59 1.69 -8.69
C ASN A 59 -7.30 1.96 -9.46
N SER A 60 -6.29 1.10 -9.34
CA SER A 60 -5.03 1.23 -10.10
C SER A 60 -5.21 1.07 -11.61
N VAL A 61 -6.30 0.44 -12.05
CA VAL A 61 -6.69 0.30 -13.46
C VAL A 61 -7.90 1.19 -13.80
N ASN A 62 -8.12 2.25 -13.02
CA ASN A 62 -9.19 3.23 -13.23
C ASN A 62 -10.63 2.65 -13.20
N ILE A 63 -10.82 1.47 -12.58
CA ILE A 63 -12.13 0.88 -12.34
C ILE A 63 -12.59 1.30 -10.94
N VAL A 64 -13.55 2.20 -10.87
CA VAL A 64 -14.11 2.66 -9.59
C VAL A 64 -15.03 1.58 -9.02
N SER A 65 -14.76 1.17 -7.80
CA SER A 65 -15.56 0.16 -7.09
C SER A 65 -16.07 0.70 -5.75
N THR A 66 -17.16 0.09 -5.29
CA THR A 66 -17.70 0.28 -3.93
C THR A 66 -17.44 -0.98 -3.12
N PRO A 67 -17.48 -0.94 -1.78
CA PRO A 67 -17.31 -2.14 -0.97
C PRO A 67 -18.29 -3.28 -1.30
N GLU A 68 -19.48 -2.94 -1.82
CA GLU A 68 -20.51 -3.91 -2.19
C GLU A 68 -20.22 -4.63 -3.50
N ASN A 69 -19.61 -3.96 -4.49
CA ASN A 69 -19.37 -4.50 -5.83
C ASN A 69 -17.90 -4.84 -6.11
N ALA A 70 -16.98 -4.50 -5.21
CA ALA A 70 -15.54 -4.72 -5.43
C ALA A 70 -15.19 -6.18 -5.70
N GLN A 71 -15.81 -7.11 -4.98
CA GLN A 71 -15.57 -8.55 -5.17
C GLN A 71 -16.05 -9.06 -6.52
N GLU A 72 -17.20 -8.59 -7.00
CA GLU A 72 -17.76 -8.94 -8.30
C GLU A 72 -16.89 -8.40 -9.43
N LEU A 73 -16.54 -7.10 -9.38
CA LEU A 73 -15.71 -6.46 -10.39
C LEU A 73 -14.29 -7.05 -10.42
N TYR A 74 -13.74 -7.37 -9.24
CA TYR A 74 -12.43 -8.03 -9.14
C TYR A 74 -12.46 -9.39 -9.84
N GLY A 75 -13.44 -10.24 -9.54
CA GLY A 75 -13.58 -11.55 -10.17
C GLY A 75 -13.88 -11.50 -11.68
N LYS A 76 -14.42 -10.37 -12.19
CA LYS A 76 -14.69 -10.18 -13.61
C LYS A 76 -13.45 -9.73 -14.41
N TYR A 77 -12.63 -8.83 -13.84
CA TYR A 77 -11.60 -8.14 -14.60
C TYR A 77 -10.18 -8.55 -14.22
N ILE A 78 -9.96 -9.11 -13.02
CA ILE A 78 -8.62 -9.35 -12.47
C ILE A 78 -8.33 -10.84 -12.39
N ASP A 79 -7.21 -11.27 -12.98
CA ASP A 79 -6.62 -12.59 -12.79
C ASP A 79 -5.40 -12.46 -11.86
N ASP A 80 -5.46 -13.11 -10.70
CA ASP A 80 -4.42 -13.16 -9.67
C ASP A 80 -3.72 -14.52 -9.57
N SER A 81 -3.94 -15.38 -10.59
CA SER A 81 -3.40 -16.73 -10.67
C SER A 81 -1.98 -16.81 -11.28
N PHE A 82 -1.29 -15.67 -11.37
CA PHE A 82 0.04 -15.59 -11.95
C PHE A 82 1.02 -14.85 -11.02
N VAL A 83 2.29 -15.26 -11.14
CA VAL A 83 3.43 -14.63 -10.46
C VAL A 83 4.59 -14.54 -11.46
N VAL A 84 5.54 -13.64 -11.21
CA VAL A 84 6.79 -13.56 -11.98
C VAL A 84 7.87 -14.27 -11.17
N ASP A 85 8.53 -15.25 -11.79
CA ASP A 85 9.63 -15.98 -11.17
C ASP A 85 10.96 -15.21 -11.20
N ALA A 86 12.01 -15.79 -10.63
CA ALA A 86 13.33 -15.19 -10.58
C ALA A 86 14.01 -15.02 -11.97
N ASN A 87 13.46 -15.62 -13.02
CA ASN A 87 13.93 -15.49 -14.40
C ASN A 87 13.08 -14.50 -15.22
N GLY A 88 12.22 -13.74 -14.56
CA GLY A 88 11.32 -12.82 -15.23
C GLY A 88 10.22 -13.50 -16.07
N GLN A 89 9.89 -14.77 -15.78
CA GLN A 89 8.87 -15.52 -16.51
C GLN A 89 7.54 -15.50 -15.75
N LEU A 90 6.45 -15.30 -16.50
CA LEU A 90 5.12 -15.40 -15.96
C LEU A 90 4.74 -16.88 -15.75
N VAL A 91 4.55 -17.27 -14.50
CA VAL A 91 4.20 -18.63 -14.10
C VAL A 91 2.92 -18.65 -13.27
N LYS A 92 2.26 -19.80 -13.19
CA LYS A 92 1.06 -19.95 -12.35
C LYS A 92 1.43 -19.87 -10.87
N GLY A 93 0.70 -19.08 -10.13
CA GLY A 93 0.87 -18.88 -8.68
C GLY A 93 -0.18 -17.92 -8.16
N GLU A 94 -0.50 -17.99 -6.88
CA GLU A 94 -1.50 -17.11 -6.27
C GLU A 94 -0.83 -15.80 -5.81
N SER A 95 -1.22 -14.68 -6.40
CA SER A 95 -0.67 -13.36 -6.07
C SER A 95 -1.44 -12.65 -4.96
N PHE A 96 -2.72 -12.96 -4.77
CA PHE A 96 -3.56 -12.21 -3.84
C PHE A 96 -3.08 -12.30 -2.38
N SER A 97 -2.65 -13.47 -1.93
CA SER A 97 -2.16 -13.69 -0.56
C SER A 97 -0.71 -13.23 -0.33
N MET A 98 0.05 -12.98 -1.41
CA MET A 98 1.46 -12.62 -1.32
C MET A 98 1.66 -11.16 -0.93
N ASN A 99 2.77 -10.93 -0.19
CA ASN A 99 3.24 -9.60 0.16
C ASN A 99 4.56 -9.32 -0.56
N ILE A 100 4.59 -8.29 -1.40
CA ILE A 100 5.79 -7.87 -2.13
C ILE A 100 6.96 -7.54 -1.20
N ALA A 101 6.71 -6.91 -0.04
CA ALA A 101 7.76 -6.55 0.91
C ALA A 101 8.50 -7.77 1.48
N ASP A 102 7.83 -8.91 1.59
CA ASP A 102 8.45 -10.14 2.08
C ASP A 102 9.27 -10.82 0.97
N GLN A 103 8.79 -10.76 -0.27
CA GLN A 103 9.54 -11.27 -1.43
C GLN A 103 10.82 -10.48 -1.69
N LEU A 104 10.79 -9.16 -1.53
CA LEU A 104 11.96 -8.30 -1.74
C LEU A 104 13.09 -8.53 -0.71
N LYS A 105 12.80 -9.14 0.44
CA LYS A 105 13.81 -9.55 1.43
C LYS A 105 14.57 -10.81 1.04
N LEU A 106 14.00 -11.61 0.12
CA LEU A 106 14.62 -12.84 -0.33
C LEU A 106 15.74 -12.56 -1.35
N PRO A 107 16.74 -13.46 -1.46
CA PRO A 107 17.71 -13.43 -2.57
C PRO A 107 16.98 -13.45 -3.92
N GLU A 108 17.51 -12.78 -4.92
CA GLU A 108 16.87 -12.64 -6.25
C GLU A 108 16.47 -14.00 -6.86
N SER A 109 17.33 -14.99 -6.74
CA SER A 109 17.09 -16.35 -7.27
C SER A 109 15.93 -17.11 -6.60
N GLN A 110 15.43 -16.63 -5.47
CA GLN A 110 14.33 -17.25 -4.70
C GLN A 110 13.06 -16.40 -4.70
N ARG A 111 13.07 -15.23 -5.35
CA ARG A 111 11.92 -14.33 -5.40
C ARG A 111 10.82 -14.88 -6.28
N THR A 112 9.61 -14.76 -5.79
CA THR A 112 8.40 -14.98 -6.56
C THR A 112 7.56 -13.72 -6.42
N LEU A 113 7.46 -12.95 -7.49
CA LEU A 113 6.91 -11.61 -7.46
C LEU A 113 5.42 -11.64 -7.80
N PRO A 114 4.53 -11.16 -6.91
CA PRO A 114 3.09 -11.13 -7.16
C PRO A 114 2.74 -10.15 -8.29
N ILE A 115 1.90 -10.59 -9.22
CA ILE A 115 1.40 -9.76 -10.31
C ILE A 115 -0.09 -10.05 -10.52
N PHE A 116 -0.87 -9.02 -10.88
CA PHE A 116 -2.27 -9.16 -11.21
C PHE A 116 -2.45 -8.76 -12.68
N ILE A 117 -3.27 -9.48 -13.41
CA ILE A 117 -3.54 -9.20 -14.81
C ILE A 117 -4.97 -8.69 -14.92
N CYS A 118 -5.13 -7.45 -15.37
CA CYS A 118 -6.44 -6.90 -15.69
C CYS A 118 -6.71 -7.08 -17.19
N THR A 119 -7.82 -7.72 -17.52
CA THR A 119 -8.32 -7.76 -18.89
C THR A 119 -9.63 -6.98 -18.93
N ASP A 120 -9.59 -5.81 -19.54
CA ASP A 120 -10.77 -4.98 -19.74
C ASP A 120 -11.57 -5.39 -21.00
N ASP A 121 -12.66 -4.71 -21.23
CA ASP A 121 -13.54 -4.98 -22.38
C ASP A 121 -12.84 -4.73 -23.74
N SER A 122 -11.67 -4.10 -23.77
CA SER A 122 -10.84 -3.93 -24.98
C SER A 122 -10.02 -5.17 -25.33
N GLY A 123 -9.89 -6.12 -24.38
CA GLY A 123 -9.12 -7.36 -24.53
C GLY A 123 -7.60 -7.16 -24.40
N SER A 124 -7.11 -5.94 -24.14
CA SER A 124 -5.69 -5.68 -23.93
C SER A 124 -5.34 -5.89 -22.45
N PRO A 125 -4.41 -6.83 -22.14
CA PRO A 125 -4.04 -7.06 -20.75
C PRO A 125 -3.23 -5.88 -20.18
N LYS A 126 -3.48 -5.56 -18.92
CA LYS A 126 -2.70 -4.61 -18.13
C LYS A 126 -2.11 -5.34 -16.94
N TYR A 127 -0.86 -5.05 -16.63
CA TYR A 127 -0.10 -5.73 -15.58
C TYR A 127 -0.03 -4.86 -14.35
N ILE A 128 -0.54 -5.34 -13.23
CA ILE A 128 -0.62 -4.57 -11.98
C ILE A 128 0.44 -5.11 -11.01
N ILE A 129 1.34 -4.23 -10.62
CA ILE A 129 2.44 -4.52 -9.70
C ILE A 129 2.09 -3.92 -8.34
N PRO A 130 2.09 -4.72 -7.26
CA PRO A 130 1.93 -4.19 -5.91
C PRO A 130 3.18 -3.46 -5.46
N LEU A 131 2.98 -2.43 -4.67
CA LEU A 131 4.02 -1.54 -4.16
C LEU A 131 3.99 -1.52 -2.63
N SER A 132 5.17 -1.49 -2.00
CA SER A 132 5.32 -1.35 -0.56
C SER A 132 6.56 -0.53 -0.24
N GLY A 133 6.41 0.47 0.63
CA GLY A 133 7.49 1.37 0.99
C GLY A 133 7.26 2.05 2.33
N ALA A 134 8.09 3.04 2.64
CA ALA A 134 8.02 3.83 3.86
C ALA A 134 7.82 5.31 3.52
N GLY A 135 6.85 5.91 4.18
CA GLY A 135 6.67 7.36 4.23
C GLY A 135 7.42 8.00 5.39
N LEU A 136 6.97 9.19 5.80
CA LEU A 136 7.55 9.89 6.95
C LEU A 136 7.08 9.30 8.29
N TRP A 137 5.80 9.00 8.42
CA TRP A 137 5.17 8.58 9.66
C TRP A 137 4.76 7.11 9.71
N GLY A 138 4.84 6.41 8.60
CA GLY A 138 4.46 5.00 8.55
C GLY A 138 4.61 4.39 7.18
N PRO A 139 4.16 3.14 7.02
CA PRO A 139 4.19 2.48 5.72
C PRO A 139 3.27 3.20 4.72
N ILE A 140 3.74 3.21 3.49
CA ILE A 140 2.98 3.56 2.31
C ILE A 140 2.93 2.34 1.39
N TRP A 141 1.86 2.19 0.65
CA TRP A 141 1.71 1.10 -0.31
C TRP A 141 0.87 1.54 -1.49
N GLY A 142 0.74 0.69 -2.46
CA GLY A 142 -0.10 0.97 -3.61
C GLY A 142 -0.03 -0.11 -4.67
N TYR A 143 -0.55 0.24 -5.83
CA TYR A 143 -0.52 -0.59 -7.03
C TYR A 143 -0.24 0.31 -8.22
N ILE A 144 0.61 -0.14 -9.12
CA ILE A 144 0.84 0.53 -10.39
C ILE A 144 0.47 -0.44 -11.51
N SER A 145 -0.32 0.03 -12.44
CA SER A 145 -0.69 -0.73 -13.63
C SER A 145 0.09 -0.25 -14.84
N ILE A 146 0.56 -1.20 -15.62
CA ILE A 146 1.40 -0.98 -16.80
C ILE A 146 0.65 -1.58 -18.00
N GLU A 147 0.68 -0.87 -19.12
CA GLU A 147 0.11 -1.33 -20.38
C GLU A 147 0.78 -2.61 -20.88
N ASN A 148 0.22 -3.25 -21.89
CA ASN A 148 0.76 -4.45 -22.50
C ASN A 148 2.11 -4.24 -23.22
N ASP A 149 2.53 -2.98 -23.40
CA ASP A 149 3.85 -2.62 -23.92
C ASP A 149 5.00 -2.83 -22.90
N GLY A 150 4.66 -3.14 -21.63
CA GLY A 150 5.64 -3.33 -20.56
C GLY A 150 6.36 -2.05 -20.10
N ASN A 151 5.93 -0.88 -20.55
CA ASN A 151 6.62 0.38 -20.28
C ASN A 151 5.69 1.49 -19.78
N THR A 152 4.55 1.69 -20.45
CA THR A 152 3.65 2.82 -20.20
C THR A 152 2.77 2.57 -18.99
N VAL A 153 2.75 3.48 -18.04
CA VAL A 153 1.85 3.45 -16.88
C VAL A 153 0.42 3.75 -17.33
N TYR A 154 -0.47 2.81 -17.11
CA TYR A 154 -1.91 2.98 -17.33
C TYR A 154 -2.59 3.73 -16.19
N GLY A 155 -2.21 3.44 -14.95
CA GLY A 155 -2.72 4.10 -13.75
C GLY A 155 -1.93 3.72 -12.51
N ALA A 156 -2.21 4.44 -11.42
CA ALA A 156 -1.57 4.21 -10.14
C ALA A 156 -2.55 4.47 -9.00
N TYR A 157 -2.41 3.70 -7.93
CA TYR A 157 -3.10 3.91 -6.67
C TYR A 157 -2.07 3.90 -5.54
N PHE A 158 -2.10 4.89 -4.67
CA PHE A 158 -1.25 4.97 -3.48
C PHE A 158 -2.11 5.16 -2.25
N ALA A 159 -1.66 4.58 -1.14
CA ALA A 159 -2.26 4.68 0.18
C ALA A 159 -1.18 4.80 1.25
N HIS A 160 -1.57 5.22 2.43
CA HIS A 160 -0.69 5.38 3.58
C HIS A 160 -1.39 4.94 4.88
N GLN A 161 -0.62 4.67 5.92
CA GLN A 161 -1.17 4.34 7.23
C GLN A 161 -1.41 5.58 8.11
N SER A 162 -0.48 6.52 8.15
CA SER A 162 -0.46 7.56 9.18
C SER A 162 0.18 8.88 8.74
N GLU A 163 0.22 9.16 7.43
CA GLU A 163 0.73 10.43 6.94
C GLU A 163 -0.21 11.59 7.29
N THR A 164 0.34 12.79 7.41
CA THR A 164 -0.39 13.98 7.83
C THR A 164 -1.32 14.48 6.70
N PRO A 165 -2.63 14.68 6.97
CA PRO A 165 -3.56 15.31 6.02
C PRO A 165 -3.07 16.68 5.55
N GLY A 166 -3.24 16.98 4.25
CA GLY A 166 -2.75 18.21 3.62
C GLY A 166 -1.24 18.23 3.35
N LEU A 167 -0.50 17.19 3.74
CA LEU A 167 0.93 16.99 3.51
C LEU A 167 1.17 15.62 2.87
N GLY A 168 1.85 14.70 3.55
CA GLY A 168 2.15 13.36 3.02
C GLY A 168 0.92 12.55 2.61
N ALA A 169 -0.22 12.73 3.28
CA ALA A 169 -1.47 12.05 2.96
C ALA A 169 -2.03 12.39 1.55
N GLU A 170 -1.59 13.49 0.93
CA GLU A 170 -2.05 13.88 -0.40
C GLU A 170 -1.62 12.92 -1.52
N ILE A 171 -0.73 11.95 -1.23
CA ILE A 171 -0.40 10.86 -2.17
C ILE A 171 -1.62 9.99 -2.53
N GLU A 172 -2.63 9.91 -1.65
CA GLU A 172 -3.88 9.20 -1.92
C GLU A 172 -4.83 9.95 -2.86
N LYS A 173 -4.59 11.22 -3.10
CA LYS A 173 -5.52 12.04 -3.88
C LYS A 173 -5.36 11.79 -5.38
N PRO A 174 -6.48 11.79 -6.12
CA PRO A 174 -6.45 11.60 -7.57
C PRO A 174 -5.54 12.59 -8.31
N GLN A 175 -5.37 13.81 -7.77
CA GLN A 175 -4.48 14.83 -8.35
C GLN A 175 -3.01 14.38 -8.38
N PHE A 176 -2.55 13.66 -7.36
CA PHE A 176 -1.20 13.11 -7.33
C PHE A 176 -1.10 11.84 -8.19
N GLN A 177 -2.04 10.91 -8.02
CA GLN A 177 -2.02 9.60 -8.68
C GLN A 177 -2.13 9.71 -10.21
N LYS A 178 -2.97 10.59 -10.72
CA LYS A 178 -3.16 10.79 -12.18
C LYS A 178 -1.93 11.29 -12.90
N GLN A 179 -0.97 11.91 -12.22
CA GLN A 179 0.27 12.37 -12.83
C GLN A 179 1.14 11.22 -13.37
N PHE A 180 0.95 10.00 -12.83
CA PHE A 180 1.70 8.82 -13.26
C PHE A 180 1.20 8.26 -14.58
N GLN A 181 -0.03 8.53 -14.97
CA GLN A 181 -0.62 8.02 -16.20
C GLN A 181 0.16 8.51 -17.44
N GLY A 182 0.49 7.58 -18.33
CA GLY A 182 1.29 7.85 -19.53
C GLY A 182 2.78 8.10 -19.28
N LYS A 183 3.29 7.86 -18.05
CA LYS A 183 4.73 7.87 -17.75
C LYS A 183 5.37 6.53 -18.07
N HIS A 184 6.70 6.53 -18.26
CA HIS A 184 7.46 5.39 -18.71
C HIS A 184 8.51 4.97 -17.69
N PHE A 185 8.74 3.65 -17.57
CA PHE A 185 9.81 3.08 -16.77
C PHE A 185 11.08 2.81 -17.56
N PHE A 186 10.99 2.71 -18.88
CA PHE A 186 12.15 2.53 -19.74
C PHE A 186 12.29 3.71 -20.70
N ILE A 187 13.47 4.31 -20.69
CA ILE A 187 13.85 5.40 -21.56
C ILE A 187 15.14 5.01 -22.26
N ASP A 188 15.16 5.07 -23.58
CA ASP A 188 16.29 4.61 -24.41
C ASP A 188 16.74 3.16 -24.08
N GLY A 189 15.80 2.29 -23.69
CA GLY A 189 16.06 0.88 -23.35
C GLY A 189 16.64 0.67 -21.95
N ALA A 190 16.82 1.69 -21.13
CA ALA A 190 17.29 1.58 -19.77
C ALA A 190 16.12 1.76 -18.77
N PHE A 191 16.07 0.90 -17.74
CA PHE A 191 15.12 1.09 -16.64
C PHE A 191 15.43 2.37 -15.86
N MET A 192 14.47 3.28 -15.82
CA MET A 192 14.54 4.53 -15.09
C MET A 192 13.27 4.72 -14.26
N PRO A 193 13.35 4.63 -12.91
CA PRO A 193 12.18 4.84 -12.07
C PRO A 193 11.64 6.25 -12.24
N ILE A 194 10.31 6.38 -12.28
CA ILE A 194 9.63 7.67 -12.38
C ILE A 194 10.04 8.52 -11.17
N ALA A 195 10.63 9.67 -11.45
CA ALA A 195 11.09 10.59 -10.41
C ALA A 195 9.92 11.36 -9.80
N VAL A 196 10.00 11.65 -8.50
CA VAL A 196 9.06 12.54 -7.82
C VAL A 196 9.83 13.79 -7.43
N GLU A 197 9.66 14.85 -8.23
CA GLU A 197 10.44 16.08 -8.11
C GLU A 197 9.59 17.25 -7.61
N LYS A 198 10.25 18.21 -6.98
CA LYS A 198 9.57 19.45 -6.58
C LYS A 198 8.99 20.15 -7.82
N ALA A 199 7.77 20.65 -7.71
CA ALA A 199 7.08 21.34 -8.81
C ALA A 199 7.99 22.36 -9.54
N GLY A 200 8.03 22.24 -10.86
CA GLY A 200 8.88 23.06 -11.73
C GLY A 200 10.35 22.60 -11.82
N ARG A 201 10.74 21.48 -11.19
CA ARG A 201 12.09 20.90 -11.33
C ARG A 201 12.02 19.64 -12.18
N LYS A 202 12.93 19.51 -13.15
CA LYS A 202 13.07 18.29 -13.97
C LYS A 202 14.26 17.46 -13.48
N PRO A 203 14.17 16.11 -13.53
CA PRO A 203 15.31 15.25 -13.25
C PRO A 203 16.42 15.45 -14.28
N GLN A 204 17.68 15.34 -13.86
CA GLN A 204 18.83 15.55 -14.74
C GLN A 204 19.15 14.34 -15.62
N ASN A 205 18.68 13.16 -15.22
CA ASN A 205 18.92 11.89 -15.92
C ASN A 205 17.94 11.59 -17.05
N GLY A 206 17.01 12.51 -17.38
CA GLY A 206 16.02 12.30 -18.44
C GLY A 206 14.86 11.39 -18.08
N ALA A 207 14.78 10.88 -16.83
CA ALA A 207 13.66 10.07 -16.37
C ALA A 207 12.32 10.83 -16.44
N ASP A 208 11.25 10.11 -16.67
CA ASP A 208 9.90 10.67 -16.48
C ASP A 208 9.69 11.09 -15.03
N TYR A 209 8.86 12.10 -14.82
CA TYR A 209 8.68 12.65 -13.49
C TYR A 209 7.24 13.12 -13.23
N VAL A 210 6.92 13.23 -11.94
CA VAL A 210 5.69 13.82 -11.41
C VAL A 210 6.04 14.86 -10.36
N ASP A 211 5.13 15.78 -10.12
CA ASP A 211 5.30 16.80 -9.08
C ASP A 211 5.08 16.21 -7.69
N ALA A 212 6.02 16.47 -6.80
CA ALA A 212 5.93 16.10 -5.40
C ALA A 212 4.82 16.86 -4.67
N VAL A 213 4.25 16.25 -3.65
CA VAL A 213 3.30 16.91 -2.75
C VAL A 213 3.99 18.05 -2.02
N SER A 214 3.39 19.23 -2.09
CA SER A 214 3.90 20.42 -1.36
C SER A 214 3.85 20.18 0.14
N GLY A 215 4.96 20.38 0.83
CA GLY A 215 5.09 20.08 2.26
C GLY A 215 5.21 18.58 2.60
N GLY A 216 4.98 17.66 1.65
CA GLY A 216 5.12 16.21 1.79
C GLY A 216 6.39 15.65 1.14
N THR A 217 7.52 16.34 1.20
CA THR A 217 8.75 15.98 0.47
C THR A 217 9.28 14.59 0.82
N ILE A 218 9.30 14.23 2.10
CA ILE A 218 9.84 12.92 2.54
C ILE A 218 8.93 11.80 2.05
N THR A 219 7.62 11.92 2.21
CA THR A 219 6.66 10.95 1.72
C THR A 219 6.69 10.82 0.19
N SER A 220 6.83 11.95 -0.53
CA SER A 220 7.00 11.97 -1.98
C SER A 220 8.26 11.24 -2.44
N LYS A 221 9.39 11.43 -1.75
CA LYS A 221 10.61 10.65 -2.00
C LYS A 221 10.46 9.18 -1.58
N GLY A 222 9.65 8.90 -0.56
CA GLY A 222 9.24 7.54 -0.21
C GLY A 222 8.51 6.84 -1.36
N VAL A 223 7.58 7.53 -2.05
CA VAL A 223 6.91 7.00 -3.24
C VAL A 223 7.92 6.72 -4.37
N GLN A 224 8.86 7.62 -4.63
CA GLN A 224 9.91 7.38 -5.63
C GLN A 224 10.75 6.14 -5.30
N SER A 225 11.21 6.01 -4.05
CA SER A 225 11.99 4.85 -3.61
C SER A 225 11.19 3.55 -3.67
N MET A 226 9.90 3.61 -3.34
CA MET A 226 8.97 2.50 -3.43
C MET A 226 8.80 2.03 -4.88
N LEU A 227 8.60 2.95 -5.82
CA LEU A 227 8.52 2.64 -7.25
C LEU A 227 9.79 1.95 -7.73
N GLN A 228 10.96 2.52 -7.41
CA GLN A 228 12.23 1.93 -7.78
C GLN A 228 12.37 0.50 -7.23
N SER A 229 12.26 0.34 -5.92
CA SER A 229 12.53 -0.95 -5.26
C SER A 229 11.52 -2.04 -5.60
N CYS A 230 10.26 -1.67 -5.91
CA CYS A 230 9.21 -2.64 -6.22
C CYS A 230 9.07 -2.95 -7.71
N VAL A 231 9.37 -2.01 -8.62
CA VAL A 231 9.21 -2.23 -10.07
C VAL A 231 10.48 -2.76 -10.72
N GLU A 232 11.67 -2.34 -10.26
CA GLU A 232 12.96 -2.81 -10.80
C GLU A 232 13.08 -4.34 -10.86
N PRO A 233 12.64 -5.13 -9.86
CA PRO A 233 12.66 -6.58 -9.92
C PRO A 233 11.83 -7.20 -11.04
N TYR A 234 10.86 -6.46 -11.59
CA TYR A 234 10.06 -6.89 -12.74
C TYR A 234 10.65 -6.45 -14.08
N ALA A 235 11.78 -5.73 -14.10
CA ALA A 235 12.33 -5.14 -15.32
C ALA A 235 12.49 -6.17 -16.45
N GLN A 236 13.05 -7.34 -16.16
CA GLN A 236 13.23 -8.42 -17.14
C GLN A 236 11.90 -8.92 -17.73
N PHE A 237 10.86 -9.05 -16.89
CA PHE A 237 9.52 -9.40 -17.32
C PHE A 237 8.93 -8.32 -18.23
N LEU A 238 9.00 -7.05 -17.82
CA LEU A 238 8.46 -5.92 -18.56
C LEU A 238 9.17 -5.72 -19.91
N GLU A 239 10.51 -5.86 -19.98
CA GLU A 239 11.27 -5.84 -21.23
C GLU A 239 10.83 -6.96 -22.18
N SER A 240 10.50 -8.14 -21.65
CA SER A 240 10.01 -9.25 -22.47
C SER A 240 8.64 -8.97 -23.13
N LEU A 241 7.83 -8.11 -22.52
CA LEU A 241 6.55 -7.65 -23.10
C LEU A 241 6.80 -6.65 -24.22
N ASN A 242 7.74 -5.73 -24.00
CA ASN A 242 8.09 -4.68 -24.98
C ASN A 242 8.63 -5.31 -26.28
N SER A 243 9.48 -6.34 -26.17
CA SER A 243 10.05 -7.03 -27.33
C SER A 243 9.06 -7.89 -28.12
N LYS A 244 7.89 -8.22 -27.57
CA LYS A 244 6.82 -8.97 -28.29
C LYS A 244 5.90 -8.07 -29.11
N ASN A 245 5.95 -6.76 -28.87
CA ASN A 245 5.11 -5.76 -29.54
C ASN A 245 5.84 -5.00 -30.66
N ILE A 246 7.09 -5.36 -30.94
CA ILE A 246 7.89 -4.90 -32.08
C ILE A 246 7.92 -6.00 -33.14
#